data_0f7900a8d996e243e7ef2143f13b781d
#
_entry.id   0f7900a8d996e243e7ef2143f13b781d
#
_cell.length_a   1.000
_cell.length_b   1.000
_cell.length_c   1.000
_cell.angle_alpha   90.00
_cell.angle_beta   90.00
_cell.angle_gamma   90.00
#
_symmetry.space_group_name_H-M   'P 1'
#
loop_
_entity.id
_entity.type
_entity.pdbx_description
1 polymer ?
#
loop_
_entity_poly.entity_id
_entity_poly.type
_entity_poly.pdbx_seq_one_letter_code
_entity_poly.pdbx_strand_id
1 'polypeptide(L)'
;LDKNLREQMQYEIKHIHENIGITVVYVTHDQSEALTMSNRIAVFNEGKIQQISSPDVLYEKPNSSFVAQFIGENNQLNGKVKSINGETCVVETDTGENIKALKINVRNVGDNSLISLRPERVYINSKDKFDNNFDAKVKELIYLGDHIRTRLEICGNDQFIVKVPNSHMGLK
;
A
#
# COMPACT_ATOMS: atom_id res chain seq x y z
N LEU A 1 -2.10 0.35 27.24
CA LEU A 1 -2.09 -1.13 27.18
C LEU A 1 -0.82 -1.57 26.46
N ASP A 2 -0.14 -2.59 27.01
CA ASP A 2 0.98 -3.25 26.37
C ASP A 2 0.55 -3.81 25.00
N LYS A 3 1.45 -3.79 24.02
CA LYS A 3 1.20 -4.28 22.66
C LYS A 3 0.69 -5.72 22.64
N ASN A 4 1.31 -6.59 23.42
CA ASN A 4 0.94 -8.01 23.50
C ASN A 4 -0.48 -8.20 24.08
N LEU A 5 -0.84 -7.45 25.11
CA LEU A 5 -2.17 -7.52 25.70
C LEU A 5 -3.24 -7.01 24.71
N ARG A 6 -2.94 -5.98 23.93
CA ARG A 6 -3.85 -5.47 22.90
C ARG A 6 -4.10 -6.52 21.82
N GLU A 7 -3.05 -7.15 21.31
CA GLU A 7 -3.16 -8.22 20.30
C GLU A 7 -3.97 -9.42 20.82
N GLN A 8 -3.74 -9.85 22.07
CA GLN A 8 -4.55 -10.91 22.69
C GLN A 8 -6.03 -10.54 22.77
N MET A 9 -6.35 -9.33 23.21
CA MET A 9 -7.76 -8.87 23.28
C MET A 9 -8.43 -8.85 21.89
N GLN A 10 -7.71 -8.48 20.85
CA GLN A 10 -8.22 -8.50 19.48
C GLN A 10 -8.60 -9.93 19.05
N TYR A 11 -7.73 -10.90 19.32
CA TYR A 11 -8.01 -12.31 19.03
C TYR A 11 -9.22 -12.82 19.81
N GLU A 12 -9.33 -12.50 21.10
CA GLU A 12 -10.48 -12.91 21.91
C GLU A 12 -11.79 -12.34 21.41
N ILE A 13 -11.83 -11.06 21.05
CA ILE A 13 -13.04 -10.42 20.48
C ILE A 13 -13.43 -11.10 19.16
N LYS A 14 -12.46 -11.41 18.30
CA LYS A 14 -12.69 -12.11 17.04
C LYS A 14 -13.27 -13.52 17.28
N HIS A 15 -12.69 -14.28 18.20
CA HIS A 15 -13.18 -15.60 18.59
C HIS A 15 -14.60 -15.57 19.14
N ILE A 16 -14.92 -14.58 20.01
CA ILE A 16 -16.28 -14.40 20.54
C ILE A 16 -17.26 -14.13 19.40
N HIS A 17 -16.91 -13.22 18.48
CA HIS A 17 -17.72 -12.93 17.29
C HIS A 17 -17.99 -14.19 16.44
N GLU A 18 -16.94 -14.96 16.14
CA GLU A 18 -17.03 -16.17 15.32
C GLU A 18 -17.87 -17.27 16.00
N ASN A 19 -17.73 -17.45 17.32
CA ASN A 19 -18.42 -18.49 18.08
C ASN A 19 -19.91 -18.18 18.32
N ILE A 20 -20.25 -16.91 18.56
CA ILE A 20 -21.62 -16.50 18.89
C ILE A 20 -22.40 -16.13 17.61
N GLY A 21 -21.73 -15.77 16.53
CA GLY A 21 -22.35 -15.37 15.26
C GLY A 21 -23.05 -14.01 15.30
N ILE A 22 -22.69 -13.14 16.25
CA ILE A 22 -23.26 -11.78 16.37
C ILE A 22 -22.56 -10.80 15.41
N THR A 23 -23.28 -9.78 14.98
CA THR A 23 -22.67 -8.67 14.24
C THR A 23 -22.02 -7.70 15.23
N VAL A 24 -20.74 -7.44 15.03
CA VAL A 24 -19.96 -6.48 15.83
C VAL A 24 -19.55 -5.30 14.96
N VAL A 25 -19.79 -4.09 15.44
CA VAL A 25 -19.26 -2.86 14.83
C VAL A 25 -18.17 -2.32 15.74
N TYR A 26 -16.95 -2.27 15.21
CA TYR A 26 -15.76 -1.79 15.90
C TYR A 26 -15.25 -0.50 15.25
N VAL A 27 -15.07 0.54 16.05
CA VAL A 27 -14.56 1.84 15.56
C VAL A 27 -13.15 2.04 16.09
N THR A 28 -12.21 2.21 15.18
CA THR A 28 -10.78 2.43 15.50
C THR A 28 -10.16 3.42 14.53
N HIS A 29 -9.07 4.04 14.97
CA HIS A 29 -8.13 4.77 14.11
C HIS A 29 -6.85 3.98 13.84
N ASP A 30 -6.73 2.79 14.42
CA ASP A 30 -5.59 1.89 14.21
C ASP A 30 -5.87 0.98 13.01
N GLN A 31 -5.08 1.15 11.96
CA GLN A 31 -5.19 0.39 10.71
C GLN A 31 -4.92 -1.10 10.92
N SER A 32 -3.95 -1.43 11.79
CA SER A 32 -3.59 -2.81 12.10
C SER A 32 -4.75 -3.55 12.76
N GLU A 33 -5.44 -2.89 13.70
CA GLU A 33 -6.65 -3.44 14.33
C GLU A 33 -7.74 -3.71 13.29
N ALA A 34 -8.02 -2.72 12.45
CA ALA A 34 -9.04 -2.87 11.41
C ALA A 34 -8.73 -4.03 10.45
N LEU A 35 -7.49 -4.14 9.99
CA LEU A 35 -7.05 -5.19 9.06
C LEU A 35 -7.07 -6.59 9.67
N THR A 36 -6.78 -6.72 10.98
CA THR A 36 -6.66 -8.02 11.65
C THR A 36 -8.01 -8.58 12.10
N MET A 37 -8.90 -7.72 12.59
CA MET A 37 -10.13 -8.15 13.27
C MET A 37 -11.34 -8.24 12.36
N SER A 38 -11.39 -7.43 11.29
CA SER A 38 -12.64 -7.18 10.58
C SER A 38 -12.85 -8.11 9.39
N ASN A 39 -14.10 -8.51 9.16
CA ASN A 39 -14.51 -9.15 7.89
C ASN A 39 -14.70 -8.11 6.78
N ARG A 40 -15.14 -6.89 7.16
CA ARG A 40 -15.31 -5.75 6.26
C ARG A 40 -14.87 -4.48 6.97
N ILE A 41 -14.21 -3.59 6.24
CA ILE A 41 -13.75 -2.30 6.76
C ILE A 41 -14.43 -1.19 5.97
N ALA A 42 -14.99 -0.23 6.68
CA ALA A 42 -15.50 1.02 6.12
C ALA A 42 -14.53 2.16 6.45
N VAL A 43 -13.94 2.75 5.43
CA VAL A 43 -13.07 3.94 5.57
C VAL A 43 -13.94 5.19 5.48
N PHE A 44 -13.89 6.02 6.52
CA PHE A 44 -14.63 7.27 6.60
C PHE A 44 -13.70 8.47 6.41
N ASN A 45 -14.17 9.46 5.67
CA ASN A 45 -13.55 10.77 5.60
C ASN A 45 -14.64 11.84 5.42
N GLU A 46 -14.57 12.92 6.19
CA GLU A 46 -15.50 14.04 6.13
C GLU A 46 -16.99 13.61 6.17
N GLY A 47 -17.31 12.66 7.06
CA GLY A 47 -18.68 12.15 7.22
C GLY A 47 -19.17 11.25 6.09
N LYS A 48 -18.32 10.88 5.13
CA LYS A 48 -18.65 10.02 3.99
C LYS A 48 -17.85 8.74 4.00
N ILE A 49 -18.48 7.66 3.59
CA ILE A 49 -17.80 6.39 3.35
C ILE A 49 -17.04 6.49 2.03
N GLN A 50 -15.74 6.34 2.08
CA GLN A 50 -14.85 6.36 0.92
C GLN A 50 -14.78 4.99 0.24
N GLN A 51 -14.74 3.92 1.04
CA GLN A 51 -14.74 2.54 0.57
C GLN A 51 -15.23 1.61 1.67
N ILE A 52 -15.96 0.55 1.28
CA ILE A 52 -16.26 -0.61 2.13
C ILE A 52 -15.83 -1.86 1.40
N SER A 53 -14.92 -2.64 1.96
CA SER A 53 -14.47 -3.90 1.38
C SER A 53 -13.86 -4.82 2.44
N SER A 54 -13.54 -6.05 2.07
CA SER A 54 -12.69 -6.92 2.88
C SER A 54 -11.29 -6.31 3.06
N PRO A 55 -10.54 -6.69 4.10
CA PRO A 55 -9.22 -6.15 4.40
C PRO A 55 -8.23 -6.27 3.23
N ASP A 56 -8.20 -7.44 2.57
CA ASP A 56 -7.35 -7.71 1.41
C ASP A 56 -7.66 -6.79 0.22
N VAL A 57 -8.95 -6.64 -0.12
CA VAL A 57 -9.38 -5.75 -1.22
C VAL A 57 -9.11 -4.29 -0.88
N LEU A 58 -9.31 -3.88 0.38
CA LEU A 58 -9.03 -2.52 0.81
C LEU A 58 -7.55 -2.17 0.68
N TYR A 59 -6.68 -3.12 1.00
CA TYR A 59 -5.23 -2.95 0.97
C TYR A 59 -4.67 -3.00 -0.45
N GLU A 60 -5.09 -4.00 -1.26
CA GLU A 60 -4.54 -4.25 -2.60
C GLU A 60 -5.21 -3.42 -3.70
N LYS A 61 -6.49 -3.05 -3.53
CA LYS A 61 -7.30 -2.31 -4.52
C LYS A 61 -8.02 -1.11 -3.92
N PRO A 62 -7.30 -0.14 -3.34
CA PRO A 62 -7.92 1.07 -2.80
C PRO A 62 -8.57 1.88 -3.93
N ASN A 63 -9.79 2.37 -3.70
CA ASN A 63 -10.56 3.13 -4.70
C ASN A 63 -10.03 4.55 -4.95
N SER A 64 -9.19 5.06 -4.08
CA SER A 64 -8.63 6.41 -4.19
C SER A 64 -7.26 6.50 -3.52
N SER A 65 -6.51 7.56 -3.84
CA SER A 65 -5.24 7.89 -3.20
C SER A 65 -5.39 8.10 -1.69
N PHE A 66 -6.53 8.69 -1.27
CA PHE A 66 -6.85 8.86 0.15
C PHE A 66 -6.92 7.50 0.87
N VAL A 67 -7.70 6.54 0.35
CA VAL A 67 -7.81 5.20 0.93
C VAL A 67 -6.46 4.48 0.92
N ALA A 68 -5.70 4.60 -0.17
CA ALA A 68 -4.37 3.99 -0.29
C ALA A 68 -3.40 4.50 0.79
N GLN A 69 -3.39 5.81 1.07
CA GLN A 69 -2.58 6.41 2.12
C GLN A 69 -3.10 6.09 3.52
N PHE A 70 -4.42 6.09 3.68
CA PHE A 70 -5.04 5.85 4.98
C PHE A 70 -4.78 4.44 5.50
N ILE A 71 -4.79 3.42 4.63
CA ILE A 71 -4.71 2.01 5.06
C ILE A 71 -3.27 1.47 5.21
N GLY A 72 -2.26 2.24 4.91
CA GLY A 72 -0.87 1.83 5.06
C GLY A 72 0.11 2.74 4.35
N GLU A 73 1.39 2.53 4.65
CA GLU A 73 2.47 3.27 3.99
C GLU A 73 2.43 3.07 2.47
N ASN A 74 2.62 4.15 1.72
CA ASN A 74 2.41 4.15 0.29
C ASN A 74 3.32 5.16 -0.42
N ASN A 75 4.03 4.70 -1.45
CA ASN A 75 4.74 5.57 -2.36
C ASN A 75 3.80 6.17 -3.39
N GLN A 76 4.03 7.41 -3.76
CA GLN A 76 3.23 8.10 -4.78
C GLN A 76 4.13 8.75 -5.81
N LEU A 77 3.77 8.59 -7.08
CA LEU A 77 4.40 9.25 -8.22
C LEU A 77 3.32 9.90 -9.07
N ASN A 78 3.50 11.17 -9.39
CA ASN A 78 2.62 11.90 -10.29
C ASN A 78 2.96 11.60 -11.75
N GLY A 79 1.96 11.70 -12.61
CA GLY A 79 2.16 11.53 -14.04
C GLY A 79 0.89 11.73 -14.85
N LYS A 80 1.00 11.50 -16.15
CA LYS A 80 -0.12 11.56 -17.10
C LYS A 80 -0.33 10.22 -17.79
N VAL A 81 -1.60 9.85 -17.93
CA VAL A 81 -1.99 8.62 -18.64
C VAL A 81 -1.62 8.70 -20.10
N LYS A 82 -0.77 7.82 -20.59
CA LYS A 82 -0.37 7.71 -22.00
C LYS A 82 -1.20 6.73 -22.80
N SER A 83 -1.59 5.61 -22.17
CA SER A 83 -2.41 4.61 -22.83
C SER A 83 -3.23 3.83 -21.80
N ILE A 84 -4.36 3.28 -22.27
CA ILE A 84 -5.26 2.44 -21.48
C ILE A 84 -5.46 1.13 -22.22
N ASN A 85 -5.19 0.01 -21.58
CA ASN A 85 -5.31 -1.35 -22.13
C ASN A 85 -6.08 -2.24 -21.16
N GLY A 86 -7.41 -2.27 -21.31
CA GLY A 86 -8.28 -3.05 -20.43
C GLY A 86 -8.17 -2.59 -18.96
N GLU A 87 -7.70 -3.48 -18.09
CA GLU A 87 -7.52 -3.23 -16.65
C GLU A 87 -6.19 -2.55 -16.30
N THR A 88 -5.34 -2.27 -17.29
CA THR A 88 -4.04 -1.62 -17.09
C THR A 88 -3.96 -0.30 -17.84
N CYS A 89 -3.06 0.56 -17.40
CA CYS A 89 -2.69 1.78 -18.09
C CYS A 89 -1.18 1.99 -18.02
N VAL A 90 -0.67 2.81 -18.93
CA VAL A 90 0.69 3.35 -18.88
C VAL A 90 0.61 4.81 -18.48
N VAL A 91 1.34 5.18 -17.45
CA VAL A 91 1.43 6.54 -16.94
C VAL A 91 2.87 7.02 -17.15
N GLU A 92 3.04 8.17 -17.79
CA GLU A 92 4.33 8.85 -17.88
C GLU A 92 4.49 9.75 -16.66
N THR A 93 5.56 9.57 -15.92
CA THR A 93 5.90 10.42 -14.76
C THR A 93 6.29 11.83 -15.22
N ASP A 94 6.35 12.75 -14.28
CA ASP A 94 6.80 14.13 -14.54
C ASP A 94 8.28 14.19 -15.01
N THR A 95 9.05 13.13 -14.78
CA THR A 95 10.45 12.98 -15.23
C THR A 95 10.60 12.19 -16.53
N GLY A 96 9.49 11.71 -17.10
CA GLY A 96 9.43 11.12 -18.45
C GLY A 96 9.48 9.59 -18.47
N GLU A 97 9.56 8.92 -17.32
CA GLU A 97 9.53 7.45 -17.27
C GLU A 97 8.10 6.92 -17.48
N ASN A 98 7.98 5.79 -18.14
CA ASN A 98 6.71 5.11 -18.34
C ASN A 98 6.53 4.01 -17.30
N ILE A 99 5.40 4.03 -16.59
CA ILE A 99 5.03 3.06 -15.56
C ILE A 99 3.73 2.36 -15.97
N LYS A 100 3.77 1.03 -16.08
CA LYS A 100 2.59 0.20 -16.24
C LYS A 100 1.93 -0.02 -14.89
N ALA A 101 0.66 0.32 -14.79
CA ALA A 101 -0.11 0.26 -13.55
C ALA A 101 -1.51 -0.33 -13.77
N LEU A 102 -2.13 -0.81 -12.69
CA LEU A 102 -3.55 -1.15 -12.68
C LEU A 102 -4.39 0.12 -12.83
N LYS A 103 -5.40 0.05 -13.68
CA LYS A 103 -6.34 1.14 -13.89
C LYS A 103 -7.43 1.09 -12.82
N ILE A 104 -7.44 2.02 -11.89
CA ILE A 104 -8.49 2.14 -10.86
C ILE A 104 -9.51 3.22 -11.25
N ASN A 105 -9.12 4.49 -11.26
CA ASN A 105 -10.01 5.64 -11.50
C ASN A 105 -9.67 6.43 -12.77
N VAL A 106 -8.84 5.87 -13.62
CA VAL A 106 -8.44 6.50 -14.88
C VAL A 106 -9.56 6.34 -15.93
N ARG A 107 -9.94 7.43 -16.60
CA ARG A 107 -10.97 7.42 -17.63
C ARG A 107 -10.42 7.66 -19.03
N ASN A 108 -9.53 8.63 -19.19
CA ASN A 108 -9.06 9.07 -20.50
C ASN A 108 -7.53 9.11 -20.56
N VAL A 109 -7.01 8.95 -21.77
CA VAL A 109 -5.62 9.27 -22.09
C VAL A 109 -5.44 10.79 -21.93
N GLY A 110 -4.33 11.19 -21.29
CA GLY A 110 -4.02 12.58 -20.96
C GLY A 110 -4.47 13.00 -19.55
N ASP A 111 -5.28 12.21 -18.87
CA ASP A 111 -5.67 12.50 -17.48
C ASP A 111 -4.43 12.53 -16.57
N ASN A 112 -4.41 13.47 -15.62
CA ASN A 112 -3.45 13.44 -14.52
C ASN A 112 -3.75 12.24 -13.65
N SER A 113 -2.72 11.52 -13.25
CA SER A 113 -2.84 10.31 -12.44
C SER A 113 -1.80 10.30 -11.33
N LEU A 114 -2.19 9.71 -10.21
CA LEU A 114 -1.31 9.44 -9.09
C LEU A 114 -1.09 7.92 -9.01
N ILE A 115 0.13 7.49 -9.29
CA ILE A 115 0.54 6.09 -9.16
C ILE A 115 0.79 5.81 -7.69
N SER A 116 0.24 4.71 -7.21
CA SER A 116 0.31 4.28 -5.82
C SER A 116 1.01 2.93 -5.73
N LEU A 117 2.03 2.81 -4.89
CA LEU A 117 2.83 1.59 -4.78
C LEU A 117 3.26 1.31 -3.34
N ARG A 118 2.98 0.12 -2.85
CA ARG A 118 3.36 -0.32 -1.51
C ARG A 118 4.87 -0.53 -1.40
N PRO A 119 5.53 -0.08 -0.29
CA PRO A 119 6.97 -0.25 -0.08
C PRO A 119 7.45 -1.70 -0.14
N GLU A 120 6.64 -2.65 0.28
CA GLU A 120 6.94 -4.10 0.27
C GLU A 120 6.74 -4.77 -1.10
N ARG A 121 6.18 -4.05 -2.08
CA ARG A 121 5.99 -4.53 -3.46
C ARG A 121 7.11 -4.09 -4.40
N VAL A 122 8.15 -3.49 -3.85
CA VAL A 122 9.33 -3.03 -4.61
C VAL A 122 10.53 -3.90 -4.26
N TYR A 123 11.25 -4.32 -5.28
CA TYR A 123 12.42 -5.18 -5.16
C TYR A 123 13.67 -4.45 -5.63
N ILE A 124 14.74 -4.49 -4.83
CA ILE A 124 16.03 -3.89 -5.17
C ILE A 124 16.93 -4.97 -5.77
N ASN A 125 17.52 -4.70 -6.93
CA ASN A 125 18.47 -5.59 -7.62
C ASN A 125 17.95 -7.03 -7.78
N SER A 126 16.65 -7.20 -8.00
CA SER A 126 16.07 -8.52 -8.26
C SER A 126 16.56 -9.09 -9.61
N LYS A 127 16.72 -10.41 -9.65
CA LYS A 127 16.97 -11.15 -10.90
C LYS A 127 15.69 -11.46 -11.66
N ASP A 128 14.54 -11.27 -11.05
CA ASP A 128 13.24 -11.50 -11.66
C ASP A 128 12.94 -10.41 -12.68
N LYS A 129 12.11 -10.77 -13.67
CA LYS A 129 11.65 -9.82 -14.69
C LYS A 129 10.35 -9.16 -14.21
N PHE A 130 10.37 -7.86 -14.13
CA PHE A 130 9.20 -7.03 -13.80
C PHE A 130 8.84 -6.14 -15.00
N ASP A 131 7.54 -5.76 -15.07
CA ASP A 131 7.09 -4.81 -16.11
C ASP A 131 7.72 -3.42 -15.93
N ASN A 132 7.98 -3.03 -14.68
CA ASN A 132 8.57 -1.75 -14.34
C ASN A 132 9.95 -1.94 -13.71
N ASN A 133 10.97 -1.33 -14.30
CA ASN A 133 12.34 -1.34 -13.78
C ASN A 133 12.93 0.06 -13.94
N PHE A 134 13.51 0.58 -12.87
CA PHE A 134 14.08 1.93 -12.83
C PHE A 134 15.40 1.94 -12.09
N ASP A 135 16.29 2.81 -12.51
CA ASP A 135 17.47 3.15 -11.73
C ASP A 135 17.06 4.01 -10.54
N ALA A 136 17.66 3.73 -9.39
CA ALA A 136 17.39 4.44 -8.15
C ALA A 136 18.67 4.72 -7.38
N LYS A 137 18.67 5.84 -6.64
CA LYS A 137 19.78 6.20 -5.77
C LYS A 137 19.37 6.02 -4.32
N VAL A 138 20.14 5.22 -3.57
CA VAL A 138 19.94 5.04 -2.14
C VAL A 138 20.30 6.33 -1.41
N LYS A 139 19.38 6.85 -0.61
CA LYS A 139 19.56 8.04 0.23
C LYS A 139 19.78 7.68 1.70
N GLU A 140 19.08 6.66 2.19
CA GLU A 140 19.09 6.30 3.60
C GLU A 140 18.70 4.84 3.80
N LEU A 141 19.33 4.21 4.81
CA LEU A 141 19.01 2.85 5.27
C LEU A 141 18.72 2.88 6.77
N ILE A 142 17.56 2.38 7.16
CA ILE A 142 17.16 2.26 8.58
C ILE A 142 16.84 0.80 8.88
N TYR A 143 17.60 0.22 9.79
CA TYR A 143 17.40 -1.15 10.24
C TYR A 143 16.28 -1.21 11.31
N LEU A 144 15.21 -1.96 11.03
CA LEU A 144 14.04 -2.06 11.91
C LEU A 144 13.83 -3.47 12.51
N GLY A 145 14.84 -4.34 12.41
CA GLY A 145 14.80 -5.69 12.96
C GLY A 145 14.30 -6.72 11.94
N ASP A 146 13.06 -6.69 11.56
CA ASP A 146 12.43 -7.59 10.59
C ASP A 146 12.74 -7.21 9.13
N HIS A 147 12.94 -5.92 8.86
CA HIS A 147 13.28 -5.39 7.54
C HIS A 147 14.20 -4.16 7.63
N ILE A 148 14.76 -3.80 6.49
CA ILE A 148 15.47 -2.53 6.30
C ILE A 148 14.55 -1.60 5.51
N ARG A 149 14.25 -0.46 6.12
CA ARG A 149 13.54 0.64 5.48
C ARG A 149 14.55 1.45 4.68
N THR A 150 14.46 1.35 3.37
CA THR A 150 15.36 2.00 2.43
C THR A 150 14.66 3.18 1.79
N ARG A 151 15.23 4.39 1.92
CA ARG A 151 14.77 5.57 1.20
C ARG A 151 15.57 5.74 -0.07
N LEU A 152 14.86 5.86 -1.18
CA LEU A 152 15.41 6.00 -2.52
C LEU A 152 15.03 7.33 -3.15
N GLU A 153 15.86 7.79 -4.07
CA GLU A 153 15.47 8.77 -5.08
C GLU A 153 15.20 8.02 -6.39
N ILE A 154 13.97 8.16 -6.92
CA ILE A 154 13.49 7.50 -8.13
C ILE A 154 12.43 8.38 -8.80
N CYS A 155 12.49 8.54 -10.12
CA CYS A 155 11.54 9.34 -10.91
C CYS A 155 11.30 10.74 -10.29
N GLY A 156 12.35 11.42 -9.85
CA GLY A 156 12.29 12.75 -9.22
C GLY A 156 11.72 12.78 -7.78
N ASN A 157 11.32 11.65 -7.23
CA ASN A 157 10.85 11.53 -5.84
C ASN A 157 12.00 11.03 -4.95
N ASP A 158 12.43 11.83 -3.97
CA ASP A 158 13.49 11.50 -3.01
C ASP A 158 12.96 10.91 -1.68
N GLN A 159 11.65 10.73 -1.56
CA GLN A 159 10.97 10.14 -0.41
C GLN A 159 10.43 8.73 -0.69
N PHE A 160 10.88 8.11 -1.77
CA PHE A 160 10.41 6.79 -2.16
C PHE A 160 10.95 5.72 -1.19
N ILE A 161 10.07 4.95 -0.57
CA ILE A 161 10.40 3.96 0.46
C ILE A 161 10.29 2.54 -0.09
N VAL A 162 11.26 1.71 0.27
CA VAL A 162 11.25 0.27 0.03
C VAL A 162 11.50 -0.46 1.34
N LYS A 163 10.73 -1.51 1.59
CA LYS A 163 10.93 -2.43 2.72
C LYS A 163 11.63 -3.68 2.23
N VAL A 164 12.92 -3.81 2.54
CA VAL A 164 13.74 -4.94 2.15
C VAL A 164 13.82 -5.94 3.31
N PRO A 165 13.28 -7.17 3.17
CA PRO A 165 13.41 -8.19 4.21
C PRO A 165 14.89 -8.50 4.51
N ASN A 166 15.25 -8.65 5.79
CA ASN A 166 16.63 -8.91 6.20
C ASN A 166 17.23 -10.18 5.60
N SER A 167 16.42 -11.18 5.30
CA SER A 167 16.83 -12.44 4.66
C SER A 167 17.43 -12.25 3.25
N HIS A 168 17.17 -11.12 2.59
CA HIS A 168 17.68 -10.82 1.25
C HIS A 168 18.97 -10.00 1.21
N MET A 169 19.42 -9.48 2.35
CA MET A 169 20.61 -8.61 2.37
C MET A 169 21.93 -9.35 2.46
N GLY A 170 21.95 -10.68 2.57
CA GLY A 170 23.21 -11.45 2.51
C GLY A 170 24.31 -10.93 3.44
N LEU A 171 23.95 -10.38 4.59
CA LEU A 171 24.89 -9.99 5.61
C LEU A 171 25.53 -11.26 6.18
N LYS A 172 26.65 -11.66 5.57
CA LYS A 172 27.62 -12.56 6.16
C LYS A 172 28.67 -11.74 6.89
#